data_a9bb1ef8701ea83bae3a427ccfb23f7b
#
_entry.id   a9bb1ef8701ea83bae3a427ccfb23f7b
#
_cell.length_a   1.000
_cell.length_b   1.000
_cell.length_c   1.000
_cell.angle_alpha   90.00
_cell.angle_beta   90.00
_cell.angle_gamma   90.00
#
_symmetry.space_group_name_H-M   'P 1'
#
loop_
_entity.id
_entity.type
_entity.pdbx_description
1 polymer ?
#
loop_
_entity_poly.entity_id
_entity_poly.type
_entity_poly.pdbx_seq_one_letter_code
_entity_poly.pdbx_strand_id
1 'polypeptide(L)'
;MAKQMCWRDAREKPVPVMKMSEVEETVVQWLWDPFIPFGKVTLIQGNPGKGKTWLAMAIAAYCTNGKELPNALPIEPFNVLYQTAEDGIADTIKPRLAKCGADMTRVRFINEDEKQLSMTDDRIEKAIRQNNVRLMIMDPIQAYLGANVDMNRANEIRPLFRHLSTIAERTGCAIVLIGHLNKSSGSQSDYRSLGSIDIAAAVRSILFVEKVEKEKEQDIRVVYQQKDSLAKKENPVAFSLGEEGLK
;
A
#
# COMPACT_ATOMS: atom_id res chain seq x y z
N MET A 1 29.61 -61.80 -3.40
CA MET A 1 30.21 -60.62 -2.72
C MET A 1 29.44 -59.38 -3.16
N ALA A 2 28.49 -58.94 -2.34
CA ALA A 2 27.69 -57.72 -2.57
C ALA A 2 28.48 -56.51 -2.11
N LYS A 3 28.79 -55.59 -3.03
CA LYS A 3 29.37 -54.29 -2.68
C LYS A 3 28.34 -53.47 -1.92
N GLN A 4 28.56 -53.29 -0.62
CA GLN A 4 27.86 -52.26 0.19
C GLN A 4 28.25 -50.89 -0.41
N MET A 5 27.30 -50.25 -1.07
CA MET A 5 27.38 -48.85 -1.43
C MET A 5 27.18 -48.00 -0.18
N CYS A 6 28.28 -47.49 0.35
CA CYS A 6 28.28 -46.52 1.44
C CYS A 6 27.71 -45.19 0.90
N TRP A 7 26.49 -44.85 1.28
CA TRP A 7 25.94 -43.52 1.10
C TRP A 7 26.68 -42.58 2.05
N ARG A 8 27.82 -42.02 1.58
CA ARG A 8 28.49 -40.94 2.29
C ARG A 8 27.63 -39.69 2.15
N ASP A 9 27.16 -39.22 3.29
CA ASP A 9 26.51 -37.96 3.57
C ASP A 9 26.91 -36.84 2.60
N ALA A 10 26.00 -36.47 1.70
CA ALA A 10 25.98 -35.13 1.20
C ALA A 10 25.72 -34.25 2.44
N ARG A 11 26.75 -33.58 2.95
CA ARG A 11 26.62 -32.68 4.11
C ARG A 11 25.58 -31.68 3.78
N GLU A 12 24.37 -31.87 4.33
CA GLU A 12 23.31 -30.90 4.25
C GLU A 12 23.89 -29.59 4.79
N LYS A 13 23.79 -28.53 3.99
CA LYS A 13 24.16 -27.21 4.49
C LYS A 13 23.30 -26.92 5.72
N PRO A 14 23.90 -26.54 6.84
CA PRO A 14 23.14 -26.31 8.05
C PRO A 14 22.06 -25.27 7.79
N VAL A 15 20.84 -25.56 8.25
CA VAL A 15 19.73 -24.62 8.18
C VAL A 15 20.09 -23.40 9.07
N PRO A 16 20.07 -22.16 8.52
CA PRO A 16 20.39 -20.99 9.32
C PRO A 16 19.26 -20.76 10.35
N VAL A 17 19.53 -21.07 11.60
CA VAL A 17 18.63 -20.85 12.74
C VAL A 17 19.25 -19.77 13.63
N MET A 18 18.48 -18.72 13.92
CA MET A 18 18.86 -17.65 14.85
C MET A 18 18.11 -17.80 16.18
N LYS A 19 18.75 -17.44 17.28
CA LYS A 19 18.07 -17.35 18.57
C LYS A 19 17.28 -16.05 18.67
N MET A 20 16.10 -16.09 19.25
CA MET A 20 15.28 -14.89 19.43
C MET A 20 15.99 -13.83 20.27
N SER A 21 16.84 -14.24 21.21
CA SER A 21 17.69 -13.33 22.03
C SER A 21 18.78 -12.57 21.25
N GLU A 22 19.04 -12.97 20.01
CA GLU A 22 20.02 -12.32 19.11
C GLU A 22 19.33 -11.31 18.17
N VAL A 23 17.98 -11.22 18.21
CA VAL A 23 17.20 -10.28 17.40
C VAL A 23 17.01 -8.98 18.16
N GLU A 24 17.43 -7.87 17.58
CA GLU A 24 17.18 -6.55 18.15
C GLU A 24 15.68 -6.20 18.05
N GLU A 25 15.12 -5.77 19.18
CA GLU A 25 13.74 -5.27 19.22
C GLU A 25 13.66 -3.90 18.54
N THR A 26 12.70 -3.75 17.64
CA THR A 26 12.47 -2.48 16.93
C THR A 26 11.05 -2.00 17.12
N VAL A 27 10.89 -0.68 17.32
CA VAL A 27 9.59 -0.03 17.41
C VAL A 27 9.06 0.24 16.00
N VAL A 28 7.76 0.01 15.79
CA VAL A 28 7.10 0.33 14.52
C VAL A 28 7.17 1.85 14.29
N GLN A 29 7.73 2.24 13.14
CA GLN A 29 7.74 3.62 12.70
C GLN A 29 6.50 3.88 11.84
N TRP A 30 5.87 5.03 12.04
CA TRP A 30 4.63 5.38 11.37
C TRP A 30 4.83 6.56 10.42
N LEU A 31 4.27 6.44 9.22
CA LEU A 31 4.04 7.56 8.33
C LEU A 31 2.80 8.35 8.81
N TRP A 32 1.77 7.64 9.17
CA TRP A 32 0.53 8.15 9.73
C TRP A 32 0.06 7.22 10.85
N ASP A 33 0.33 7.59 12.09
CA ASP A 33 0.01 6.77 13.27
C ASP A 33 -1.48 6.85 13.60
N PRO A 34 -2.16 5.72 13.80
CA PRO A 34 -1.72 4.33 13.60
C PRO A 34 -2.17 3.73 12.24
N PHE A 35 -2.41 4.55 11.23
CA PHE A 35 -3.03 4.16 9.95
C PHE A 35 -2.05 3.56 8.94
N ILE A 36 -0.87 4.18 8.75
CA ILE A 36 0.10 3.80 7.72
C ILE A 36 1.49 3.64 8.34
N PRO A 37 1.95 2.39 8.56
CA PRO A 37 3.31 2.14 9.05
C PRO A 37 4.35 2.22 7.95
N PHE A 38 5.55 2.72 8.26
CA PHE A 38 6.71 2.55 7.41
C PHE A 38 7.15 1.08 7.33
N GLY A 39 7.76 0.68 6.21
CA GLY A 39 8.25 -0.67 5.99
C GLY A 39 7.17 -1.74 5.90
N LYS A 40 5.92 -1.35 5.70
CA LYS A 40 4.78 -2.28 5.59
C LYS A 40 3.86 -1.90 4.44
N VAL A 41 2.97 -2.86 4.10
CA VAL A 41 1.93 -2.66 3.08
C VAL A 41 0.61 -2.31 3.77
N THR A 42 0.01 -1.21 3.34
CA THR A 42 -1.33 -0.74 3.73
C THR A 42 -2.27 -0.81 2.54
N LEU A 43 -3.48 -1.31 2.73
CA LEU A 43 -4.53 -1.32 1.72
C LEU A 43 -5.58 -0.25 2.05
N ILE A 44 -5.85 0.66 1.12
CA ILE A 44 -6.98 1.59 1.19
C ILE A 44 -8.07 1.08 0.26
N GLN A 45 -9.22 0.77 0.80
CA GLN A 45 -10.35 0.22 0.04
C GLN A 45 -11.64 0.99 0.29
N GLY A 46 -12.64 0.74 -0.54
CA GLY A 46 -13.95 1.38 -0.51
C GLY A 46 -14.62 1.36 -1.88
N ASN A 47 -15.89 1.70 -1.92
CA ASN A 47 -16.65 1.74 -3.17
C ASN A 47 -16.05 2.76 -4.18
N PRO A 48 -16.26 2.57 -5.49
CA PRO A 48 -15.88 3.58 -6.50
C PRO A 48 -16.47 4.96 -6.18
N GLY A 49 -15.72 6.02 -6.50
CA GLY A 49 -16.17 7.40 -6.30
C GLY A 49 -16.18 7.90 -4.84
N LYS A 50 -15.71 7.13 -3.87
CA LYS A 50 -15.69 7.53 -2.46
C LYS A 50 -14.46 8.35 -2.04
N GLY A 51 -13.55 8.69 -2.96
CA GLY A 51 -12.43 9.61 -2.71
C GLY A 51 -11.11 8.95 -2.31
N LYS A 52 -10.93 7.64 -2.51
CA LYS A 52 -9.67 6.91 -2.19
C LYS A 52 -8.45 7.53 -2.86
N THR A 53 -8.51 7.72 -4.18
CA THR A 53 -7.46 8.36 -4.99
C THR A 53 -7.12 9.76 -4.48
N TRP A 54 -8.13 10.58 -4.14
CA TRP A 54 -7.92 11.92 -3.58
C TRP A 54 -7.24 11.87 -2.21
N LEU A 55 -7.65 10.95 -1.33
CA LEU A 55 -6.98 10.73 -0.05
C LEU A 55 -5.51 10.34 -0.25
N ALA A 56 -5.24 9.40 -1.16
CA ALA A 56 -3.87 8.98 -1.47
C ALA A 56 -3.01 10.13 -2.03
N MET A 57 -3.58 10.97 -2.90
CA MET A 57 -2.89 12.15 -3.43
C MET A 57 -2.63 13.21 -2.36
N ALA A 58 -3.56 13.42 -1.43
CA ALA A 58 -3.35 14.33 -0.31
C ALA A 58 -2.26 13.83 0.64
N ILE A 59 -2.24 12.53 0.94
CA ILE A 59 -1.14 11.92 1.71
C ILE A 59 0.19 12.14 0.99
N ALA A 60 0.25 11.91 -0.32
CA ALA A 60 1.45 12.19 -1.13
C ALA A 60 1.87 13.67 -1.05
N ALA A 61 0.90 14.59 -1.15
CA ALA A 61 1.17 16.02 -1.06
C ALA A 61 1.72 16.42 0.32
N TYR A 62 1.16 15.90 1.40
CA TYR A 62 1.66 16.14 2.75
C TYR A 62 3.09 15.62 2.93
N CYS A 63 3.38 14.40 2.46
CA CYS A 63 4.71 13.80 2.49
C CYS A 63 5.75 14.61 1.71
N THR A 64 5.38 15.11 0.53
CA THR A 64 6.31 15.88 -0.31
C THR A 64 6.65 17.26 0.27
N ASN A 65 5.80 17.83 1.13
CA ASN A 65 5.99 19.13 1.77
C ASN A 65 6.40 19.05 3.25
N GLY A 66 6.45 17.85 3.84
CA GLY A 66 6.68 17.69 5.27
C GLY A 66 5.53 18.20 6.14
N LYS A 67 4.30 18.23 5.61
CA LYS A 67 3.12 18.63 6.38
C LYS A 67 2.65 17.48 7.27
N GLU A 68 2.07 17.86 8.40
CA GLU A 68 1.50 16.91 9.35
C GLU A 68 0.21 16.30 8.80
N LEU A 69 0.11 14.97 8.84
CA LEU A 69 -1.16 14.27 8.70
C LEU A 69 -1.95 14.40 10.03
N PRO A 70 -3.30 14.28 10.00
CA PRO A 70 -4.09 14.37 11.23
C PRO A 70 -3.58 13.41 12.31
N ASN A 71 -3.32 13.92 13.50
CA ASN A 71 -2.79 13.17 14.66
C ASN A 71 -1.43 12.49 14.45
N ALA A 72 -0.68 12.88 13.41
CA ALA A 72 0.67 12.38 13.17
C ALA A 72 1.73 13.38 13.63
N LEU A 73 2.95 12.89 13.86
CA LEU A 73 4.11 13.75 14.11
C LEU A 73 4.58 14.41 12.80
N PRO A 74 5.21 15.61 12.91
CA PRO A 74 5.85 16.24 11.75
C PRO A 74 6.86 15.30 11.09
N ILE A 75 6.91 15.32 9.77
CA ILE A 75 7.85 14.54 8.98
C ILE A 75 8.69 15.46 8.10
N GLU A 76 9.96 15.12 7.90
CA GLU A 76 10.77 15.79 6.89
C GLU A 76 10.23 15.47 5.47
N PRO A 77 10.23 16.45 4.55
CA PRO A 77 9.80 16.24 3.18
C PRO A 77 10.61 15.14 2.48
N PHE A 78 9.95 14.23 1.77
CA PHE A 78 10.60 13.14 1.07
C PHE A 78 9.96 12.81 -0.29
N ASN A 79 10.66 11.97 -1.08
CA ASN A 79 10.18 11.57 -2.40
C ASN A 79 9.09 10.50 -2.29
N VAL A 80 8.05 10.67 -3.11
CA VAL A 80 6.91 9.76 -3.25
C VAL A 80 6.93 9.14 -4.64
N LEU A 81 6.69 7.84 -4.74
CA LEU A 81 6.47 7.13 -5.98
C LEU A 81 4.96 6.90 -6.15
N TYR A 82 4.33 7.56 -7.11
CA TYR A 82 2.91 7.43 -7.41
C TYR A 82 2.72 6.69 -8.72
N GLN A 83 2.18 5.48 -8.65
CA GLN A 83 1.97 4.63 -9.81
C GLN A 83 0.48 4.48 -10.08
N THR A 84 0.08 4.73 -11.33
CA THR A 84 -1.30 4.61 -11.80
C THR A 84 -1.32 3.97 -13.19
N ALA A 85 -2.40 3.23 -13.48
CA ALA A 85 -2.61 2.61 -14.78
C ALA A 85 -3.99 2.93 -15.38
N GLU A 86 -4.87 3.61 -14.65
CA GLU A 86 -6.20 3.98 -15.14
C GLU A 86 -6.26 5.42 -15.62
N ASP A 87 -5.58 6.33 -14.94
CA ASP A 87 -5.61 7.77 -15.19
C ASP A 87 -4.34 8.24 -15.90
N GLY A 88 -4.48 9.15 -16.86
CA GLY A 88 -3.35 9.79 -17.56
C GLY A 88 -2.49 10.64 -16.61
N ILE A 89 -1.17 10.50 -16.73
CA ILE A 89 -0.23 11.23 -15.86
C ILE A 89 -0.34 12.75 -16.08
N ALA A 90 -0.38 13.18 -17.35
CA ALA A 90 -0.28 14.59 -17.70
C ALA A 90 -1.59 15.36 -17.51
N ASP A 91 -2.70 14.75 -17.86
CA ASP A 91 -4.02 15.38 -17.92
C ASP A 91 -4.86 15.18 -16.65
N THR A 92 -4.57 14.14 -15.87
CA THR A 92 -5.38 13.78 -14.71
C THR A 92 -4.57 13.79 -13.41
N ILE A 93 -3.50 13.00 -13.31
CA ILE A 93 -2.78 12.80 -12.07
C ILE A 93 -2.02 14.05 -11.65
N LYS A 94 -1.22 14.61 -12.55
CA LYS A 94 -0.44 15.83 -12.29
C LYS A 94 -1.33 17.02 -11.87
N PRO A 95 -2.45 17.35 -12.55
CA PRO A 95 -3.35 18.40 -12.11
C PRO A 95 -3.98 18.13 -10.73
N ARG A 96 -4.36 16.89 -10.43
CA ARG A 96 -4.95 16.53 -9.12
C ARG A 96 -3.92 16.63 -7.98
N LEU A 97 -2.70 16.15 -8.18
CA LEU A 97 -1.60 16.31 -7.23
C LEU A 97 -1.30 17.80 -6.98
N ALA A 98 -1.31 18.63 -8.03
CA ALA A 98 -1.13 20.07 -7.91
C ALA A 98 -2.25 20.72 -7.07
N LYS A 99 -3.52 20.32 -7.28
CA LYS A 99 -4.66 20.76 -6.44
C LYS A 99 -4.51 20.35 -4.97
N CYS A 100 -3.92 19.18 -4.71
CA CYS A 100 -3.57 18.76 -3.34
C CYS A 100 -2.35 19.52 -2.78
N GLY A 101 -1.68 20.34 -3.59
CA GLY A 101 -0.52 21.11 -3.20
C GLY A 101 0.78 20.29 -3.07
N ALA A 102 0.91 19.20 -3.84
CA ALA A 102 2.13 18.38 -3.83
C ALA A 102 3.34 19.13 -4.41
N ASP A 103 4.52 18.96 -3.82
CA ASP A 103 5.79 19.34 -4.44
C ASP A 103 6.11 18.35 -5.57
N MET A 104 5.87 18.78 -6.82
CA MET A 104 6.07 17.95 -8.01
C MET A 104 7.52 17.54 -8.22
N THR A 105 8.49 18.25 -7.63
CA THR A 105 9.90 17.86 -7.72
C THR A 105 10.21 16.62 -6.89
N ARG A 106 9.31 16.23 -5.98
CA ARG A 106 9.42 15.05 -5.11
C ARG A 106 8.50 13.90 -5.48
N VAL A 107 7.61 14.11 -6.47
CA VAL A 107 6.76 13.01 -6.98
C VAL A 107 7.46 12.33 -8.15
N ARG A 108 7.50 11.01 -8.12
CA ARG A 108 8.09 10.13 -9.13
C ARG A 108 7.05 9.14 -9.64
N PHE A 109 7.25 8.62 -10.82
CA PHE A 109 6.54 7.44 -11.34
C PHE A 109 7.51 6.59 -12.18
N ILE A 110 7.22 5.30 -12.30
CA ILE A 110 7.96 4.39 -13.19
C ILE A 110 7.30 4.50 -14.56
N ASN A 111 8.10 4.82 -15.58
CA ASN A 111 7.60 4.84 -16.96
C ASN A 111 7.34 3.40 -17.43
N GLU A 112 6.16 3.19 -18.00
CA GLU A 112 5.67 1.88 -18.47
C GLU A 112 5.58 1.79 -20.02
N ASP A 113 6.11 2.78 -20.75
CA ASP A 113 6.03 2.82 -22.22
C ASP A 113 6.62 1.56 -22.88
N GLU A 114 7.70 1.04 -22.34
CA GLU A 114 8.37 -0.16 -22.88
C GLU A 114 7.82 -1.46 -22.28
N LYS A 115 7.43 -1.43 -21.01
CA LYS A 115 6.97 -2.62 -20.28
C LYS A 115 6.04 -2.24 -19.14
N GLN A 116 4.83 -2.78 -19.18
CA GLN A 116 3.87 -2.66 -18.10
C GLN A 116 4.45 -3.16 -16.77
N LEU A 117 4.16 -2.44 -15.69
CA LEU A 117 4.59 -2.79 -14.35
C LEU A 117 3.70 -3.89 -13.76
N SER A 118 4.29 -4.77 -12.97
CA SER A 118 3.56 -5.73 -12.13
C SER A 118 4.03 -5.65 -10.69
N MET A 119 3.25 -6.18 -9.76
CA MET A 119 3.61 -6.19 -8.33
C MET A 119 4.91 -6.96 -8.01
N THR A 120 5.38 -7.80 -8.93
CA THR A 120 6.62 -8.59 -8.78
C THR A 120 7.80 -8.02 -9.58
N ASP A 121 7.66 -6.84 -10.15
CA ASP A 121 8.71 -6.24 -10.98
C ASP A 121 9.83 -5.65 -10.12
N ASP A 122 11.07 -6.06 -10.40
CA ASP A 122 12.27 -5.57 -9.69
C ASP A 122 12.53 -4.07 -9.85
N ARG A 123 11.90 -3.41 -10.85
CA ARG A 123 11.97 -1.97 -11.03
C ARG A 123 11.41 -1.22 -9.81
N ILE A 124 10.46 -1.83 -9.07
CA ILE A 124 9.87 -1.21 -7.87
C ILE A 124 10.96 -0.98 -6.82
N GLU A 125 11.68 -2.02 -6.41
CA GLU A 125 12.73 -1.87 -5.39
C GLU A 125 13.86 -0.95 -5.86
N LYS A 126 14.25 -1.06 -7.13
CA LYS A 126 15.27 -0.19 -7.74
C LYS A 126 14.85 1.28 -7.73
N ALA A 127 13.61 1.59 -8.14
CA ALA A 127 13.09 2.95 -8.14
C ALA A 127 13.03 3.55 -6.73
N ILE A 128 12.58 2.78 -5.73
CA ILE A 128 12.54 3.19 -4.32
C ILE A 128 13.95 3.54 -3.83
N ARG A 129 14.92 2.67 -4.02
CA ARG A 129 16.30 2.87 -3.54
C ARG A 129 17.02 4.01 -4.26
N GLN A 130 16.96 4.06 -5.59
CA GLN A 130 17.67 5.05 -6.40
C GLN A 130 17.15 6.48 -6.21
N ASN A 131 15.88 6.62 -5.84
CA ASN A 131 15.24 7.92 -5.65
C ASN A 131 14.94 8.25 -4.18
N ASN A 132 15.44 7.48 -3.22
CA ASN A 132 15.18 7.69 -1.78
C ASN A 132 13.67 7.86 -1.49
N VAL A 133 12.84 7.01 -2.07
CA VAL A 133 11.39 7.03 -1.90
C VAL A 133 11.04 6.45 -0.53
N ARG A 134 10.18 7.13 0.22
CA ARG A 134 9.68 6.64 1.51
C ARG A 134 8.19 6.30 1.51
N LEU A 135 7.45 6.72 0.48
CA LEU A 135 6.07 6.33 0.25
C LEU A 135 5.91 5.90 -1.21
N MET A 136 5.38 4.71 -1.44
CA MET A 136 4.91 4.26 -2.74
C MET A 136 3.39 4.09 -2.71
N ILE A 137 2.70 4.59 -3.74
CA ILE A 137 1.26 4.44 -3.94
C ILE A 137 1.04 3.71 -5.28
N MET A 138 0.18 2.68 -5.28
CA MET A 138 -0.30 2.00 -6.48
C MET A 138 -1.82 2.14 -6.57
N ASP A 139 -2.32 2.76 -7.63
CA ASP A 139 -3.73 3.12 -7.82
C ASP A 139 -4.22 2.84 -9.26
N PRO A 140 -5.09 1.84 -9.45
CA PRO A 140 -5.49 0.81 -8.51
C PRO A 140 -4.58 -0.43 -8.55
N ILE A 141 -4.59 -1.21 -7.46
CA ILE A 141 -3.81 -2.45 -7.37
C ILE A 141 -4.17 -3.47 -8.45
N GLN A 142 -5.43 -3.51 -8.89
CA GLN A 142 -5.92 -4.46 -9.87
C GLN A 142 -5.14 -4.43 -11.17
N ALA A 143 -4.70 -3.26 -11.58
CA ALA A 143 -3.93 -3.07 -12.82
C ALA A 143 -2.53 -3.69 -12.78
N TYR A 144 -2.01 -3.99 -11.60
CA TYR A 144 -0.64 -4.46 -11.37
C TYR A 144 -0.54 -5.95 -10.97
N LEU A 145 -1.66 -6.66 -10.93
CA LEU A 145 -1.69 -8.08 -10.56
C LEU A 145 -1.08 -8.98 -11.64
N GLY A 146 -1.25 -8.61 -12.91
CA GLY A 146 -0.90 -9.43 -14.07
C GLY A 146 -2.12 -10.10 -14.70
N ALA A 147 -2.03 -10.38 -16.01
CA ALA A 147 -3.17 -10.77 -16.84
C ALA A 147 -3.83 -12.12 -16.45
N ASN A 148 -3.09 -13.01 -15.79
CA ASN A 148 -3.54 -14.37 -15.47
C ASN A 148 -3.78 -14.59 -13.97
N VAL A 149 -3.82 -13.54 -13.15
CA VAL A 149 -3.98 -13.64 -11.70
C VAL A 149 -5.45 -13.49 -11.32
N ASP A 150 -6.00 -14.53 -10.71
CA ASP A 150 -7.33 -14.48 -10.12
C ASP A 150 -7.25 -13.96 -8.67
N MET A 151 -7.84 -12.80 -8.43
CA MET A 151 -7.87 -12.15 -7.12
C MET A 151 -8.56 -12.97 -6.02
N ASN A 152 -9.35 -13.97 -6.38
CA ASN A 152 -10.03 -14.85 -5.44
C ASN A 152 -9.20 -16.08 -5.07
N ARG A 153 -8.06 -16.27 -5.71
CA ARG A 153 -7.19 -17.43 -5.46
C ARG A 153 -6.00 -17.05 -4.58
N ALA A 154 -6.03 -17.55 -3.35
CA ALA A 154 -4.99 -17.32 -2.35
C ALA A 154 -3.56 -17.62 -2.83
N ASN A 155 -3.41 -18.74 -3.53
CA ASN A 155 -2.12 -19.21 -4.05
C ASN A 155 -1.52 -18.28 -5.12
N GLU A 156 -2.34 -17.49 -5.79
CA GLU A 156 -1.91 -16.53 -6.81
C GLU A 156 -1.63 -15.16 -6.18
N ILE A 157 -2.42 -14.73 -5.21
CA ILE A 157 -2.34 -13.40 -4.59
C ILE A 157 -1.24 -13.32 -3.52
N ARG A 158 -1.11 -14.34 -2.65
CA ARG A 158 -0.13 -14.29 -1.55
C ARG A 158 1.31 -14.04 -1.98
N PRO A 159 1.84 -14.63 -3.07
CA PRO A 159 3.20 -14.35 -3.53
C PRO A 159 3.41 -12.88 -3.92
N LEU A 160 2.42 -12.24 -4.56
CA LEU A 160 2.49 -10.84 -4.99
C LEU A 160 2.61 -9.90 -3.79
N PHE A 161 1.71 -10.07 -2.81
CA PHE A 161 1.75 -9.27 -1.58
C PHE A 161 3.01 -9.54 -0.74
N ARG A 162 3.46 -10.79 -0.69
CA ARG A 162 4.71 -11.16 -0.01
C ARG A 162 5.91 -10.44 -0.65
N HIS A 163 5.95 -10.35 -1.98
CA HIS A 163 7.00 -9.63 -2.69
C HIS A 163 7.03 -8.15 -2.29
N LEU A 164 5.89 -7.45 -2.36
CA LEU A 164 5.80 -6.05 -1.94
C LEU A 164 6.11 -5.87 -0.45
N SER A 165 5.65 -6.78 0.42
CA SER A 165 5.97 -6.72 1.84
C SER A 165 7.49 -6.84 2.09
N THR A 166 8.16 -7.72 1.33
CA THR A 166 9.62 -7.87 1.40
C THR A 166 10.33 -6.59 0.96
N ILE A 167 9.87 -5.95 -0.13
CA ILE A 167 10.40 -4.67 -0.58
C ILE A 167 10.20 -3.60 0.48
N ALA A 168 8.98 -3.48 1.03
CA ALA A 168 8.67 -2.52 2.08
C ALA A 168 9.61 -2.68 3.29
N GLU A 169 9.77 -3.91 3.79
CA GLU A 169 10.65 -4.22 4.94
C GLU A 169 12.12 -3.91 4.66
N ARG A 170 12.63 -4.27 3.49
CA ARG A 170 14.04 -4.06 3.11
C ARG A 170 14.40 -2.59 2.87
N THR A 171 13.43 -1.79 2.44
CA THR A 171 13.65 -0.39 2.05
C THR A 171 13.19 0.59 3.12
N GLY A 172 12.38 0.15 4.08
CA GLY A 172 11.69 1.03 5.03
C GLY A 172 10.56 1.86 4.39
N CYS A 173 10.26 1.65 3.11
CA CYS A 173 9.23 2.38 2.38
C CYS A 173 7.83 1.96 2.84
N ALA A 174 6.93 2.93 3.11
CA ALA A 174 5.51 2.65 3.24
C ALA A 174 4.93 2.36 1.85
N ILE A 175 4.23 1.23 1.67
CA ILE A 175 3.58 0.89 0.41
C ILE A 175 2.06 0.94 0.62
N VAL A 176 1.39 1.86 -0.09
CA VAL A 176 -0.05 2.04 -0.05
C VAL A 176 -0.66 1.54 -1.35
N LEU A 177 -1.58 0.62 -1.23
CA LEU A 177 -2.31 0.03 -2.34
C LEU A 177 -3.75 0.52 -2.32
N ILE A 178 -4.26 1.01 -3.45
CA ILE A 178 -5.65 1.44 -3.58
C ILE A 178 -6.43 0.32 -4.24
N GLY A 179 -7.50 -0.12 -3.58
CA GLY A 179 -8.33 -1.20 -4.08
C GLY A 179 -9.81 -0.82 -4.24
N HIS A 180 -10.45 -1.36 -5.28
CA HIS A 180 -11.88 -1.27 -5.45
C HIS A 180 -12.58 -2.52 -4.92
N LEU A 181 -13.70 -2.34 -4.22
CA LEU A 181 -14.51 -3.47 -3.75
C LEU A 181 -15.18 -4.17 -4.92
N ASN A 182 -15.18 -5.50 -4.92
CA ASN A 182 -15.99 -6.27 -5.87
C ASN A 182 -17.47 -6.09 -5.56
N LYS A 183 -18.28 -5.82 -6.59
CA LYS A 183 -19.74 -5.74 -6.51
C LYS A 183 -20.40 -7.14 -6.48
N SER A 184 -19.81 -8.16 -5.88
CA SER A 184 -20.48 -9.45 -5.75
C SER A 184 -21.70 -9.29 -4.84
N SER A 185 -22.85 -9.38 -5.44
CA SER A 185 -24.18 -9.33 -4.83
C SER A 185 -24.32 -10.43 -3.78
N GLY A 186 -24.72 -10.08 -2.57
CA GLY A 186 -25.49 -10.98 -1.72
C GLY A 186 -24.94 -11.39 -0.37
N SER A 187 -23.82 -10.92 0.15
CA SER A 187 -23.45 -11.17 1.54
C SER A 187 -23.41 -9.89 2.36
N GLN A 188 -24.27 -9.81 3.38
CA GLN A 188 -24.18 -8.89 4.50
C GLN A 188 -23.00 -9.29 5.39
N SER A 189 -21.79 -9.27 4.90
CA SER A 189 -20.63 -9.43 5.77
C SER A 189 -19.76 -8.18 5.70
N ASP A 190 -19.33 -7.71 6.87
CA ASP A 190 -18.39 -6.60 7.10
C ASP A 190 -17.04 -6.75 6.38
N TYR A 191 -16.86 -7.85 5.64
CA TYR A 191 -15.69 -8.22 4.87
C TYR A 191 -15.94 -8.17 3.35
N ARG A 192 -16.57 -7.10 2.85
CA ARG A 192 -16.53 -6.80 1.41
C ARG A 192 -15.13 -6.35 1.03
N SER A 193 -14.14 -7.24 1.18
CA SER A 193 -12.77 -6.97 0.79
C SER A 193 -12.56 -7.24 -0.69
N LEU A 194 -11.51 -6.66 -1.24
CA LEU A 194 -10.96 -6.95 -2.55
C LEU A 194 -10.72 -8.47 -2.68
N GLY A 195 -11.60 -9.20 -3.34
CA GLY A 195 -11.43 -10.58 -3.79
C GLY A 195 -11.35 -11.66 -2.70
N SER A 196 -10.40 -11.67 -1.81
CA SER A 196 -10.24 -12.78 -0.86
C SER A 196 -9.83 -12.33 0.54
N ILE A 197 -10.20 -13.17 1.54
CA ILE A 197 -9.69 -13.11 2.92
C ILE A 197 -8.15 -13.09 2.95
N ASP A 198 -7.51 -13.64 1.93
CA ASP A 198 -6.07 -13.75 1.79
C ASP A 198 -5.37 -12.41 1.53
N ILE A 199 -6.00 -11.49 0.81
CA ILE A 199 -5.50 -10.11 0.67
C ILE A 199 -5.49 -9.44 2.05
N ALA A 200 -6.60 -9.56 2.78
CA ALA A 200 -6.68 -9.03 4.14
C ALA A 200 -5.65 -9.66 5.08
N ALA A 201 -5.31 -10.94 4.90
CA ALA A 201 -4.29 -11.61 5.69
C ALA A 201 -2.85 -11.15 5.35
N ALA A 202 -2.61 -10.78 4.10
CA ALA A 202 -1.29 -10.41 3.59
C ALA A 202 -0.82 -9.01 3.98
N VAL A 203 -1.75 -8.08 4.27
CA VAL A 203 -1.45 -6.70 4.66
C VAL A 203 -1.55 -6.49 6.16
N ARG A 204 -0.85 -5.49 6.70
CA ARG A 204 -0.84 -5.18 8.15
C ARG A 204 -1.87 -4.14 8.55
N SER A 205 -2.22 -3.22 7.67
CA SER A 205 -3.26 -2.21 7.86
C SER A 205 -4.23 -2.22 6.69
N ILE A 206 -5.53 -2.14 6.99
CA ILE A 206 -6.59 -1.95 6.00
C ILE A 206 -7.41 -0.75 6.41
N LEU A 207 -7.42 0.26 5.55
CA LEU A 207 -8.20 1.47 5.71
C LEU A 207 -9.42 1.41 4.80
N PHE A 208 -10.54 1.84 5.30
CA PHE A 208 -11.79 1.92 4.55
C PHE A 208 -12.21 3.36 4.38
N VAL A 209 -12.60 3.73 3.15
CA VAL A 209 -13.06 5.09 2.82
C VAL A 209 -14.53 5.05 2.43
N GLU A 210 -15.33 5.83 3.14
CA GLU A 210 -16.75 5.97 2.91
C GLU A 210 -17.18 7.43 2.83
N LYS A 211 -18.32 7.68 2.16
CA LYS A 211 -18.98 8.97 2.17
C LYS A 211 -20.06 8.97 3.25
N VAL A 212 -20.12 10.04 4.05
CA VAL A 212 -21.16 10.22 5.06
C VAL A 212 -22.46 10.67 4.38
N GLU A 213 -23.47 9.80 4.37
CA GLU A 213 -24.71 10.03 3.62
C GLU A 213 -25.68 11.04 4.29
N LYS A 214 -25.49 11.31 5.59
CA LYS A 214 -26.44 12.13 6.38
C LYS A 214 -26.27 13.64 6.19
N GLU A 215 -25.13 14.09 5.66
CA GLU A 215 -24.85 15.50 5.47
C GLU A 215 -24.94 15.86 3.99
N LYS A 216 -26.14 16.22 3.54
CA LYS A 216 -26.41 16.53 2.11
C LYS A 216 -25.71 17.79 1.60
N GLU A 217 -25.30 18.69 2.49
CA GLU A 217 -24.68 19.98 2.12
C GLU A 217 -23.15 19.95 2.12
N GLN A 218 -22.52 18.98 2.77
CA GLN A 218 -21.07 18.84 2.83
C GLN A 218 -20.65 17.47 2.28
N ASP A 219 -19.71 17.47 1.34
CA ASP A 219 -19.18 16.24 0.73
C ASP A 219 -18.15 15.57 1.67
N ILE A 220 -18.59 15.24 2.90
CA ILE A 220 -17.77 14.66 3.95
C ILE A 220 -17.56 13.15 3.69
N ARG A 221 -16.33 12.74 3.87
CA ARG A 221 -15.89 11.35 3.85
C ARG A 221 -15.18 11.02 5.14
N VAL A 222 -15.11 9.74 5.44
CA VAL A 222 -14.35 9.23 6.57
C VAL A 222 -13.40 8.14 6.10
N VAL A 223 -12.23 8.13 6.70
CA VAL A 223 -11.30 7.00 6.64
C VAL A 223 -11.18 6.37 8.02
N TYR A 224 -11.30 5.05 8.09
CA TYR A 224 -11.19 4.31 9.33
C TYR A 224 -10.46 2.99 9.14
N GLN A 225 -9.92 2.47 10.23
CA GLN A 225 -9.22 1.19 10.24
C GLN A 225 -10.22 0.03 10.27
N GLN A 226 -10.30 -0.74 9.20
CA GLN A 226 -11.02 -2.00 9.17
C GLN A 226 -10.18 -3.10 9.85
N LYS A 227 -8.88 -3.12 9.58
CA LYS A 227 -7.90 -4.02 10.20
C LYS A 227 -6.66 -3.24 10.59
N ASP A 228 -6.16 -3.50 11.79
CA ASP A 228 -4.81 -3.18 12.20
C ASP A 228 -4.22 -4.36 12.98
N SER A 229 -2.99 -4.73 12.64
CA SER A 229 -2.25 -5.82 13.32
C SER A 229 -1.09 -5.30 14.16
N LEU A 230 -0.85 -3.98 14.18
CA LEU A 230 0.34 -3.36 14.76
C LEU A 230 0.00 -2.38 15.89
N ALA A 231 -1.23 -1.84 15.91
CA ALA A 231 -1.70 -0.90 16.92
C ALA A 231 -3.17 -1.12 17.27
N LYS A 232 -3.66 -0.40 18.28
CA LYS A 232 -5.09 -0.30 18.57
C LYS A 232 -5.75 0.59 17.53
N LYS A 233 -7.00 0.27 17.21
CA LYS A 233 -7.81 1.12 16.31
C LYS A 233 -8.07 2.47 16.95
N GLU A 234 -7.91 3.51 16.15
CA GLU A 234 -8.22 4.89 16.51
C GLU A 234 -9.56 5.36 15.91
N ASN A 235 -9.97 6.56 16.29
CA ASN A 235 -11.17 7.18 15.77
C ASN A 235 -11.04 7.42 14.26
N PRO A 236 -12.16 7.35 13.51
CA PRO A 236 -12.18 7.72 12.10
C PRO A 236 -11.71 9.15 11.88
N VAL A 237 -11.00 9.39 10.78
CA VAL A 237 -10.61 10.72 10.35
C VAL A 237 -11.56 11.18 9.25
N ALA A 238 -12.20 12.33 9.47
CA ALA A 238 -13.08 12.95 8.49
C ALA A 238 -12.28 13.84 7.53
N PHE A 239 -12.70 13.87 6.27
CA PHE A 239 -12.16 14.76 5.26
C PHE A 239 -13.24 15.15 4.24
N SER A 240 -13.06 16.29 3.58
CA SER A 240 -13.94 16.73 2.48
C SER A 240 -13.16 16.89 1.19
N LEU A 241 -13.83 16.71 0.06
CA LEU A 241 -13.30 17.03 -1.27
C LEU A 241 -13.88 18.38 -1.68
N GLY A 242 -13.03 19.40 -1.77
CA GLY A 242 -13.37 20.71 -2.28
C GLY A 242 -12.77 20.98 -3.66
N GLU A 243 -13.06 22.13 -4.24
CA GLU A 243 -12.48 22.57 -5.53
C GLU A 243 -10.94 22.69 -5.45
N GLU A 244 -10.40 22.95 -4.26
CA GLU A 244 -8.96 23.08 -3.98
C GLU A 244 -8.31 21.76 -3.54
N GLY A 245 -9.00 20.62 -3.69
CA GLY A 245 -8.51 19.33 -3.24
C GLY A 245 -9.13 18.88 -1.93
N LEU A 246 -8.32 18.26 -1.05
CA LEU A 246 -8.77 17.66 0.19
C LEU A 246 -8.63 18.68 1.35
N LYS A 247 -9.68 18.77 2.16
CA LYS A 247 -9.72 19.59 3.39
C LYS A 247 -10.06 18.74 4.59
#